data_e0c4645526812548a6c225acc459f61c
#
_entry.id   e0c4645526812548a6c225acc459f61c
#
_cell.length_a   1.000
_cell.length_b   1.000
_cell.length_c   1.000
_cell.angle_alpha   90.00
_cell.angle_beta   90.00
_cell.angle_gamma   90.00
#
_symmetry.space_group_name_H-M   'P 1'
#
loop_
_entity.id
_entity.type
_entity.pdbx_description
1 polymer ?
#
loop_
_entity_poly.entity_id
_entity_poly.type
_entity_poly.pdbx_seq_one_letter_code
_entity_poly.pdbx_strand_id
1 'polypeptide(L)'
;LAEMLSIEPERVIIPHQTHHDKTKIISPDVIVMSTADRKDYLEGVDAVITDIPCILIGVSTADCIPVLLYDEAHKAVAAIHAGWRGTVARIVQKTLRLMSDIYSTVPSNVKAVIGPGISLKNFEVGDEVYTAFAEEGFPMERISRLYKKWHLDLPLCNKILLVEAGIKPENVHIEQICTYDNNDQFFSARMEQKGKEKCGRNFNAIMINNDNDYNQNQNITVAAHRDDDSMGRQ
;
A
#
# COMPACT_ATOMS: atom_id res chain seq x y z
N LEU A 1 -6.18 -10.15 -13.06
CA LEU A 1 -5.52 -10.55 -11.80
C LEU A 1 -6.24 -11.73 -11.15
N ALA A 2 -7.57 -11.67 -10.97
CA ALA A 2 -8.36 -12.77 -10.39
C ALA A 2 -8.12 -14.09 -11.15
N GLU A 3 -8.20 -14.07 -12.49
CA GLU A 3 -7.90 -15.22 -13.33
C GLU A 3 -6.47 -15.75 -13.16
N MET A 4 -5.46 -14.85 -13.13
CA MET A 4 -4.06 -15.24 -12.93
C MET A 4 -3.82 -15.96 -11.60
N LEU A 5 -4.55 -15.57 -10.56
CA LEU A 5 -4.43 -16.14 -9.22
C LEU A 5 -5.46 -17.23 -8.93
N SER A 6 -6.32 -17.56 -9.92
CA SER A 6 -7.42 -18.52 -9.75
C SER A 6 -8.33 -18.19 -8.56
N ILE A 7 -8.65 -16.90 -8.39
CA ILE A 7 -9.49 -16.36 -7.32
C ILE A 7 -10.79 -15.84 -7.92
N GLU A 8 -11.92 -16.11 -7.25
CA GLU A 8 -13.21 -15.52 -7.63
C GLU A 8 -13.14 -13.99 -7.55
N PRO A 9 -13.65 -13.24 -8.55
CA PRO A 9 -13.56 -11.77 -8.60
C PRO A 9 -14.12 -11.09 -7.34
N GLU A 10 -15.15 -11.66 -6.72
CA GLU A 10 -15.77 -11.17 -5.49
C GLU A 10 -14.85 -11.22 -4.27
N ARG A 11 -13.80 -12.03 -4.34
CA ARG A 11 -12.75 -12.17 -3.30
C ARG A 11 -11.58 -11.22 -3.51
N VAL A 12 -11.63 -10.38 -4.53
CA VAL A 12 -10.63 -9.33 -4.76
C VAL A 12 -11.19 -8.01 -4.24
N ILE A 13 -10.57 -7.45 -3.22
CA ILE A 13 -11.02 -6.24 -2.54
C ILE A 13 -10.02 -5.12 -2.75
N ILE A 14 -10.44 -4.09 -3.49
CA ILE A 14 -9.67 -2.88 -3.76
C ILE A 14 -10.52 -1.68 -3.35
N PRO A 15 -10.08 -0.84 -2.39
CA PRO A 15 -10.81 0.35 -2.00
C PRO A 15 -10.72 1.46 -3.06
N HIS A 16 -11.67 2.40 -3.03
CA HIS A 16 -11.55 3.67 -3.76
C HIS A 16 -10.76 4.68 -2.92
N GLN A 17 -9.48 4.79 -3.22
CA GLN A 17 -8.49 5.57 -2.48
C GLN A 17 -8.61 7.06 -2.81
N THR A 18 -8.51 7.90 -1.78
CA THR A 18 -8.62 9.38 -1.90
C THR A 18 -7.43 10.12 -1.26
N HIS A 19 -6.34 9.40 -1.01
CA HIS A 19 -5.09 9.92 -0.44
C HIS A 19 -5.24 10.45 1.00
N HIS A 20 -6.12 9.83 1.79
CA HIS A 20 -6.30 10.10 3.21
C HIS A 20 -5.70 8.98 4.08
N ASP A 21 -6.25 8.76 5.26
CA ASP A 21 -5.73 7.83 6.26
C ASP A 21 -6.77 6.84 6.81
N LYS A 22 -7.90 6.71 6.09
CA LYS A 22 -9.00 5.85 6.51
C LYS A 22 -8.65 4.38 6.24
N THR A 23 -8.73 3.57 7.30
CA THR A 23 -8.56 2.11 7.23
C THR A 23 -9.89 1.40 7.48
N LYS A 24 -10.16 0.31 6.76
CA LYS A 24 -11.34 -0.54 6.92
C LYS A 24 -10.96 -2.00 7.14
N ILE A 25 -11.81 -2.70 7.89
CA ILE A 25 -11.71 -4.15 8.13
C ILE A 25 -12.54 -4.85 7.06
N ILE A 26 -11.95 -5.83 6.41
CA ILE A 26 -12.67 -6.73 5.51
C ILE A 26 -13.09 -7.96 6.31
N SER A 27 -14.31 -7.89 6.83
CA SER A 27 -14.97 -8.97 7.58
C SER A 27 -15.83 -9.84 6.66
N PRO A 28 -16.32 -11.00 7.14
CA PRO A 28 -17.25 -11.84 6.36
C PRO A 28 -18.47 -11.07 5.84
N ASP A 29 -18.99 -10.13 6.62
CA ASP A 29 -20.15 -9.32 6.21
C ASP A 29 -19.85 -8.45 4.98
N VAL A 30 -18.62 -7.92 4.87
CA VAL A 30 -18.19 -7.12 3.70
C VAL A 30 -18.14 -7.97 2.44
N ILE A 31 -17.76 -9.25 2.57
CA ILE A 31 -17.64 -10.16 1.42
C ILE A 31 -19.01 -10.47 0.82
N VAL A 32 -20.05 -10.58 1.66
CA VAL A 32 -21.43 -10.90 1.22
C VAL A 32 -22.27 -9.66 0.90
N MET A 33 -21.73 -8.45 1.07
CA MET A 33 -22.41 -7.21 0.68
C MET A 33 -22.74 -7.20 -0.81
N SER A 34 -23.82 -6.52 -1.17
CA SER A 34 -24.09 -6.17 -2.56
C SER A 34 -22.93 -5.34 -3.13
N THR A 35 -22.74 -5.37 -4.45
CA THR A 35 -21.69 -4.57 -5.12
C THR A 35 -21.83 -3.08 -4.80
N ALA A 36 -23.06 -2.54 -4.70
CA ALA A 36 -23.32 -1.15 -4.37
C ALA A 36 -22.91 -0.84 -2.93
N ASP A 37 -23.37 -1.63 -1.95
CA ASP A 37 -23.05 -1.42 -0.54
C ASP A 37 -21.56 -1.56 -0.27
N ARG A 38 -20.90 -2.53 -0.92
CA ARG A 38 -19.45 -2.71 -0.81
C ARG A 38 -18.68 -1.53 -1.38
N LYS A 39 -19.13 -0.98 -2.52
CA LYS A 39 -18.54 0.23 -3.10
C LYS A 39 -18.63 1.40 -2.13
N ASP A 40 -19.80 1.63 -1.53
CA ASP A 40 -20.00 2.71 -0.54
C ASP A 40 -19.16 2.48 0.72
N TYR A 41 -19.05 1.22 1.18
CA TYR A 41 -18.22 0.86 2.33
C TYR A 41 -16.74 1.19 2.10
N LEU A 42 -16.25 0.97 0.88
CA LEU A 42 -14.84 1.14 0.48
C LEU A 42 -14.54 2.53 -0.08
N GLU A 43 -15.51 3.44 -0.10
CA GLU A 43 -15.33 4.81 -0.58
C GLU A 43 -14.44 5.62 0.36
N GLY A 44 -13.43 6.28 -0.20
CA GLY A 44 -12.48 7.11 0.54
C GLY A 44 -11.60 6.33 1.52
N VAL A 45 -11.34 5.05 1.22
CA VAL A 45 -10.53 4.16 2.06
C VAL A 45 -9.15 3.99 1.42
N ASP A 46 -8.10 4.23 2.20
CA ASP A 46 -6.71 4.16 1.74
C ASP A 46 -5.95 2.96 2.34
N ALA A 47 -6.57 2.21 3.26
CA ALA A 47 -6.02 0.96 3.76
C ALA A 47 -7.12 -0.06 4.11
N VAL A 48 -6.82 -1.33 3.93
CA VAL A 48 -7.70 -2.44 4.29
C VAL A 48 -6.93 -3.53 5.04
N ILE A 49 -7.59 -4.17 6.01
CA ILE A 49 -7.05 -5.28 6.79
C ILE A 49 -8.01 -6.46 6.80
N THR A 50 -7.48 -7.69 6.90
CA THR A 50 -8.29 -8.91 7.04
C THR A 50 -7.49 -10.05 7.69
N ASP A 51 -8.18 -10.97 8.32
CA ASP A 51 -7.69 -12.27 8.78
C ASP A 51 -8.34 -13.44 8.03
N ILE A 52 -9.11 -13.15 6.99
CA ILE A 52 -9.86 -14.17 6.24
C ILE A 52 -8.98 -14.76 5.15
N PRO A 53 -8.77 -16.09 5.13
CA PRO A 53 -8.02 -16.75 4.07
C PRO A 53 -8.71 -16.63 2.70
N CYS A 54 -7.91 -16.67 1.65
CA CYS A 54 -8.36 -16.61 0.25
C CYS A 54 -9.14 -15.33 -0.10
N ILE A 55 -8.94 -14.25 0.64
CA ILE A 55 -9.38 -12.89 0.27
C ILE A 55 -8.14 -12.09 -0.11
N LEU A 56 -8.09 -11.67 -1.37
CA LEU A 56 -7.03 -10.81 -1.87
C LEU A 56 -7.39 -9.36 -1.59
N ILE A 57 -6.69 -8.74 -0.65
CA ILE A 57 -6.82 -7.31 -0.40
C ILE A 57 -5.68 -6.56 -1.07
N GLY A 58 -5.96 -5.40 -1.64
CA GLY A 58 -4.94 -4.65 -2.37
C GLY A 58 -5.21 -3.16 -2.48
N VAL A 59 -4.19 -2.45 -2.96
CA VAL A 59 -4.24 -1.02 -3.26
C VAL A 59 -3.67 -0.73 -4.64
N SER A 60 -4.17 0.33 -5.25
CA SER A 60 -3.73 0.82 -6.55
C SER A 60 -2.79 2.01 -6.38
N THR A 61 -1.65 1.99 -7.03
CA THR A 61 -0.66 3.08 -6.95
C THR A 61 -0.17 3.52 -8.33
N ALA A 62 0.30 4.76 -8.40
CA ALA A 62 1.16 5.28 -9.44
C ALA A 62 2.00 6.36 -8.76
N ASP A 63 3.22 6.02 -8.35
CA ASP A 63 4.15 6.78 -7.52
C ASP A 63 3.92 6.77 -6.01
N CYS A 64 2.67 6.76 -5.51
CA CYS A 64 2.41 6.56 -4.08
C CYS A 64 2.95 5.21 -3.60
N ILE A 65 3.27 5.12 -2.31
CA ILE A 65 3.94 3.96 -1.74
C ILE A 65 2.90 2.93 -1.29
N PRO A 66 2.89 1.72 -1.86
CA PRO A 66 2.12 0.61 -1.31
C PRO A 66 2.89 -0.01 -0.14
N VAL A 67 2.19 -0.26 0.96
CA VAL A 67 2.76 -0.97 2.11
C VAL A 67 1.88 -2.18 2.43
N LEU A 68 2.51 -3.36 2.45
CA LEU A 68 1.85 -4.62 2.78
C LEU A 68 2.37 -5.12 4.13
N LEU A 69 1.47 -5.50 5.03
CA LEU A 69 1.81 -6.04 6.34
C LEU A 69 1.31 -7.47 6.47
N TYR A 70 2.10 -8.31 7.15
CA TYR A 70 1.74 -9.68 7.48
C TYR A 70 2.08 -10.01 8.94
N ASP A 71 1.06 -10.38 9.69
CA ASP A 71 1.16 -10.99 11.03
C ASP A 71 0.99 -12.52 10.90
N GLU A 72 2.10 -13.22 10.94
CA GLU A 72 2.11 -14.68 10.80
C GLU A 72 1.43 -15.40 11.98
N ALA A 73 1.56 -14.83 13.19
CA ALA A 73 1.04 -15.43 14.41
C ALA A 73 -0.49 -15.43 14.46
N HIS A 74 -1.11 -14.33 13.98
CA HIS A 74 -2.56 -14.17 14.00
C HIS A 74 -3.19 -14.31 12.61
N LYS A 75 -2.40 -14.70 11.60
CA LYS A 75 -2.89 -14.86 10.22
C LYS A 75 -3.64 -13.62 9.73
N ALA A 76 -3.07 -12.45 9.94
CA ALA A 76 -3.69 -11.18 9.54
C ALA A 76 -2.81 -10.41 8.56
N VAL A 77 -3.44 -9.73 7.60
CA VAL A 77 -2.76 -8.96 6.55
C VAL A 77 -3.34 -7.56 6.42
N ALA A 78 -2.53 -6.65 5.89
CA ALA A 78 -2.94 -5.31 5.52
C ALA A 78 -2.40 -4.91 4.15
N ALA A 79 -3.18 -4.13 3.38
CA ALA A 79 -2.74 -3.42 2.20
C ALA A 79 -3.02 -1.93 2.38
N ILE A 80 -1.98 -1.09 2.24
CA ILE A 80 -2.00 0.33 2.59
C ILE A 80 -1.50 1.16 1.42
N HIS A 81 -2.26 2.18 1.03
CA HIS A 81 -1.86 3.22 0.09
C HIS A 81 -1.29 4.41 0.86
N ALA A 82 0.02 4.55 0.88
CA ALA A 82 0.72 5.62 1.57
C ALA A 82 1.21 6.69 0.57
N GLY A 83 0.29 7.53 0.08
CA GLY A 83 0.63 8.79 -0.56
C GLY A 83 1.21 9.78 0.46
N TRP A 84 1.76 10.92 0.03
CA TRP A 84 2.39 11.86 0.95
C TRP A 84 1.46 12.34 2.07
N ARG A 85 0.17 12.61 1.78
CA ARG A 85 -0.82 13.01 2.79
C ARG A 85 -1.10 11.90 3.80
N GLY A 86 -1.29 10.67 3.32
CA GLY A 86 -1.47 9.50 4.18
C GLY A 86 -0.23 9.21 5.03
N THR A 87 0.98 9.41 4.47
CA THR A 87 2.25 9.27 5.20
C THR A 87 2.35 10.31 6.32
N VAL A 88 2.09 11.59 6.02
CA VAL A 88 2.04 12.68 7.03
C VAL A 88 1.00 12.37 8.11
N ALA A 89 -0.19 11.89 7.72
CA ALA A 89 -1.25 11.48 8.64
C ALA A 89 -0.98 10.14 9.35
N ARG A 90 0.20 9.52 9.15
CA ARG A 90 0.67 8.30 9.81
C ARG A 90 -0.21 7.07 9.55
N ILE A 91 -0.71 6.91 8.32
CA ILE A 91 -1.64 5.82 7.94
C ILE A 91 -1.10 4.43 8.28
N VAL A 92 0.20 4.18 8.09
CA VAL A 92 0.80 2.86 8.39
C VAL A 92 0.76 2.53 9.89
N GLN A 93 0.98 3.54 10.76
CA GLN A 93 0.89 3.39 12.21
C GLN A 93 -0.56 3.17 12.67
N LYS A 94 -1.50 3.94 12.10
CA LYS A 94 -2.94 3.80 12.37
C LYS A 94 -3.46 2.43 11.97
N THR A 95 -3.05 1.95 10.79
CA THR A 95 -3.42 0.60 10.31
C THR A 95 -2.85 -0.50 11.19
N LEU A 96 -1.55 -0.41 11.56
CA LEU A 96 -0.93 -1.39 12.44
C LEU A 96 -1.57 -1.40 13.83
N ARG A 97 -1.93 -0.23 14.37
CA ARG A 97 -2.67 -0.12 15.62
C ARG A 97 -4.04 -0.80 15.51
N LEU A 98 -4.77 -0.57 14.42
CA LEU A 98 -6.05 -1.25 14.19
C LEU A 98 -5.89 -2.77 14.12
N MET A 99 -4.81 -3.29 13.49
CA MET A 99 -4.49 -4.73 13.51
C MET A 99 -4.25 -5.21 14.95
N SER A 100 -3.55 -4.43 15.78
CA SER A 100 -3.34 -4.78 17.18
C SER A 100 -4.65 -4.83 17.97
N ASP A 101 -5.53 -3.85 17.76
CA ASP A 101 -6.81 -3.75 18.47
C ASP A 101 -7.79 -4.87 18.05
N ILE A 102 -7.79 -5.29 16.79
CA ILE A 102 -8.75 -6.25 16.24
C ILE A 102 -8.22 -7.70 16.26
N TYR A 103 -6.96 -7.91 15.90
CA TYR A 103 -6.38 -9.24 15.73
C TYR A 103 -5.35 -9.59 16.80
N SER A 104 -5.15 -8.70 17.80
CA SER A 104 -4.10 -8.86 18.82
C SER A 104 -2.69 -8.89 18.23
N THR A 105 -2.50 -8.30 17.06
CA THR A 105 -1.21 -8.22 16.37
C THR A 105 -0.15 -7.58 17.26
N VAL A 106 1.00 -8.26 17.38
CA VAL A 106 2.17 -7.75 18.09
C VAL A 106 3.13 -7.15 17.07
N PRO A 107 3.36 -5.82 17.05
CA PRO A 107 4.15 -5.15 16.01
C PRO A 107 5.52 -5.77 15.75
N SER A 108 6.22 -6.22 16.79
CA SER A 108 7.56 -6.82 16.65
C SER A 108 7.60 -8.13 15.86
N ASN A 109 6.44 -8.77 15.64
CA ASN A 109 6.31 -10.03 14.89
C ASN A 109 5.82 -9.80 13.44
N VAL A 110 5.39 -8.57 13.13
CA VAL A 110 4.90 -8.23 11.78
C VAL A 110 6.06 -8.14 10.79
N LYS A 111 5.86 -8.70 9.61
CA LYS A 111 6.68 -8.49 8.42
C LYS A 111 6.03 -7.43 7.54
N ALA A 112 6.83 -6.52 7.02
CA ALA A 112 6.36 -5.42 6.18
C ALA A 112 7.12 -5.36 4.86
N VAL A 113 6.41 -5.16 3.76
CA VAL A 113 6.98 -4.87 2.44
C VAL A 113 6.52 -3.48 2.02
N ILE A 114 7.47 -2.60 1.75
CA ILE A 114 7.27 -1.30 1.11
C ILE A 114 7.55 -1.51 -0.37
N GLY A 115 6.49 -1.51 -1.18
CA GLY A 115 6.58 -1.86 -2.60
C GLY A 115 7.06 -0.71 -3.49
N PRO A 116 7.06 -0.93 -4.83
CA PRO A 116 7.51 0.06 -5.80
C PRO A 116 6.74 1.37 -5.72
N GLY A 117 7.47 2.48 -5.75
CA GLY A 117 6.91 3.83 -5.72
C GLY A 117 7.92 4.87 -6.21
N ILE A 118 7.59 6.14 -6.11
CA ILE A 118 8.51 7.20 -6.55
C ILE A 118 9.68 7.37 -5.58
N SER A 119 10.91 7.39 -6.10
CA SER A 119 12.12 7.55 -5.29
C SER A 119 12.38 9.00 -4.88
N LEU A 120 13.22 9.20 -3.86
CA LEU A 120 13.73 10.51 -3.46
C LEU A 120 14.21 11.36 -4.64
N LYS A 121 14.96 10.74 -5.58
CA LYS A 121 15.49 11.43 -6.76
C LYS A 121 14.40 12.08 -7.62
N ASN A 122 13.23 11.45 -7.72
CA ASN A 122 12.19 11.85 -8.65
C ASN A 122 10.97 12.51 -7.96
N PHE A 123 10.86 12.42 -6.64
CA PHE A 123 9.74 13.00 -5.90
C PHE A 123 10.05 14.45 -5.49
N GLU A 124 10.09 15.33 -6.49
CA GLU A 124 10.13 16.78 -6.31
C GLU A 124 8.80 17.28 -5.72
N VAL A 125 8.86 18.12 -4.70
CA VAL A 125 7.71 18.66 -3.98
C VAL A 125 7.81 20.19 -3.81
N GLY A 126 6.67 20.83 -3.53
CA GLY A 126 6.62 22.22 -3.11
C GLY A 126 6.94 22.38 -1.62
N ASP A 127 7.15 23.67 -1.23
CA ASP A 127 7.47 24.00 0.16
C ASP A 127 6.36 23.60 1.13
N GLU A 128 5.10 23.61 0.70
CA GLU A 128 3.94 23.22 1.48
C GLU A 128 4.00 21.73 1.89
N VAL A 129 4.49 20.87 1.01
CA VAL A 129 4.65 19.43 1.33
C VAL A 129 5.83 19.23 2.28
N TYR A 130 6.96 19.91 2.02
CA TYR A 130 8.12 19.87 2.92
C TYR A 130 7.74 20.32 4.32
N THR A 131 7.03 21.44 4.43
CA THR A 131 6.59 22.02 5.72
C THR A 131 5.67 21.03 6.47
N ALA A 132 4.72 20.39 5.77
CA ALA A 132 3.82 19.42 6.38
C ALA A 132 4.58 18.25 7.03
N PHE A 133 5.65 17.73 6.40
CA PHE A 133 6.49 16.70 7.02
C PHE A 133 7.29 17.24 8.22
N ALA A 134 7.83 18.45 8.11
CA ALA A 134 8.61 19.06 9.18
C ALA A 134 7.76 19.35 10.43
N GLU A 135 6.56 19.87 10.26
CA GLU A 135 5.61 20.15 11.35
C GLU A 135 5.15 18.88 12.07
N GLU A 136 5.03 17.76 11.35
CA GLU A 136 4.71 16.44 11.92
C GLU A 136 5.93 15.72 12.52
N GLY A 137 7.08 16.39 12.61
CA GLY A 137 8.26 15.91 13.31
C GLY A 137 9.07 14.84 12.58
N PHE A 138 8.95 14.75 11.26
CA PHE A 138 9.81 13.84 10.51
C PHE A 138 11.28 14.29 10.53
N PRO A 139 12.25 13.36 10.53
CA PRO A 139 13.68 13.70 10.51
C PRO A 139 14.12 14.20 9.13
N MET A 140 13.84 15.48 8.85
CA MET A 140 13.98 16.10 7.53
C MET A 140 15.38 15.96 6.95
N GLU A 141 16.43 15.98 7.76
CA GLU A 141 17.82 15.76 7.35
C GLU A 141 18.06 14.36 6.74
N ARG A 142 17.23 13.39 7.11
CA ARG A 142 17.31 12.01 6.62
C ARG A 142 16.47 11.78 5.38
N ILE A 143 15.25 12.35 5.36
CA ILE A 143 14.22 12.03 4.36
C ILE A 143 14.15 13.05 3.23
N SER A 144 14.88 14.17 3.30
CA SER A 144 14.80 15.22 2.28
C SER A 144 16.16 15.57 1.65
N ARG A 145 16.10 16.11 0.44
CA ARG A 145 17.24 16.74 -0.25
C ARG A 145 16.74 17.97 -0.98
N LEU A 146 17.53 19.05 -0.90
CA LEU A 146 17.30 20.26 -1.69
C LEU A 146 18.19 20.23 -2.94
N TYR A 147 17.54 20.19 -4.10
CA TYR A 147 18.17 20.45 -5.38
C TYR A 147 17.78 21.86 -5.85
N LYS A 148 17.02 21.98 -6.97
CA LYS A 148 16.33 23.23 -7.31
C LYS A 148 15.07 23.45 -6.48
N LYS A 149 14.44 22.34 -6.09
CA LYS A 149 13.30 22.24 -5.16
C LYS A 149 13.55 21.11 -4.18
N TRP A 150 12.67 21.00 -3.20
CA TRP A 150 12.71 19.90 -2.25
C TRP A 150 12.35 18.57 -2.90
N HIS A 151 13.01 17.52 -2.46
CA HIS A 151 12.71 16.14 -2.78
C HIS A 151 12.56 15.35 -1.48
N LEU A 152 11.61 14.42 -1.43
CA LEU A 152 11.33 13.60 -0.26
C LEU A 152 11.43 12.10 -0.55
N ASP A 153 11.90 11.36 0.44
CA ASP A 153 12.00 9.89 0.43
C ASP A 153 10.78 9.26 1.12
N LEU A 154 9.68 9.09 0.37
CA LEU A 154 8.46 8.49 0.90
C LEU A 154 8.65 7.02 1.36
N PRO A 155 9.38 6.16 0.64
CA PRO A 155 9.72 4.83 1.13
C PRO A 155 10.38 4.85 2.51
N LEU A 156 11.40 5.71 2.69
CA LEU A 156 12.09 5.85 3.96
C LEU A 156 11.19 6.42 5.06
N CYS A 157 10.32 7.40 4.74
CA CYS A 157 9.34 7.92 5.69
C CYS A 157 8.45 6.78 6.25
N ASN A 158 7.91 5.94 5.39
CA ASN A 158 7.06 4.83 5.80
C ASN A 158 7.85 3.77 6.59
N LYS A 159 9.11 3.49 6.23
CA LYS A 159 9.98 2.62 7.05
C LYS A 159 10.18 3.19 8.46
N ILE A 160 10.47 4.47 8.58
CA ILE A 160 10.63 5.14 9.89
C ILE A 160 9.35 4.97 10.72
N LEU A 161 8.19 5.26 10.16
CA LEU A 161 6.90 5.14 10.85
C LEU A 161 6.61 3.71 11.31
N LEU A 162 6.93 2.70 10.48
CA LEU A 162 6.74 1.28 10.84
C LEU A 162 7.66 0.87 11.99
N VAL A 163 8.92 1.30 11.96
CA VAL A 163 9.89 1.00 13.03
C VAL A 163 9.51 1.73 14.33
N GLU A 164 9.09 2.99 14.27
CA GLU A 164 8.57 3.74 15.42
C GLU A 164 7.32 3.07 16.04
N ALA A 165 6.49 2.40 15.20
CA ALA A 165 5.33 1.64 15.66
C ALA A 165 5.68 0.27 16.26
N GLY A 166 6.97 -0.11 16.30
CA GLY A 166 7.47 -1.31 16.96
C GLY A 166 7.74 -2.49 16.02
N ILE A 167 7.64 -2.34 14.71
CA ILE A 167 8.12 -3.38 13.77
C ILE A 167 9.66 -3.38 13.81
N LYS A 168 10.26 -4.56 13.92
CA LYS A 168 11.71 -4.69 13.90
C LYS A 168 12.29 -4.22 12.56
N PRO A 169 13.38 -3.45 12.53
CA PRO A 169 13.98 -2.94 11.28
C PRO A 169 14.29 -4.01 10.24
N GLU A 170 14.70 -5.20 10.68
CA GLU A 170 15.00 -6.37 9.84
C GLU A 170 13.75 -7.00 9.22
N ASN A 171 12.57 -6.74 9.77
CA ASN A 171 11.29 -7.20 9.25
C ASN A 171 10.68 -6.23 8.22
N VAL A 172 11.33 -5.08 7.96
CA VAL A 172 10.84 -4.10 6.99
C VAL A 172 11.71 -4.16 5.73
N HIS A 173 11.17 -4.77 4.68
CA HIS A 173 11.77 -4.79 3.36
C HIS A 173 11.31 -3.58 2.53
N ILE A 174 12.23 -2.94 1.80
CA ILE A 174 11.92 -1.89 0.81
C ILE A 174 12.31 -2.40 -0.57
N GLU A 175 11.34 -2.46 -1.47
CA GLU A 175 11.61 -2.64 -2.89
C GLU A 175 12.25 -1.37 -3.45
N GLN A 176 13.52 -1.46 -3.86
CA GLN A 176 14.26 -0.30 -4.36
C GLN A 176 13.96 -0.02 -5.84
N ILE A 177 12.67 -0.08 -6.20
CA ILE A 177 12.19 0.14 -7.56
C ILE A 177 11.46 1.48 -7.62
N CYS A 178 11.99 2.40 -8.45
CA CYS A 178 11.33 3.67 -8.71
C CYS A 178 10.36 3.54 -9.89
N THR A 179 9.07 3.78 -9.66
CA THR A 179 8.04 3.72 -10.71
C THR A 179 8.29 4.71 -11.83
N TYR A 180 8.83 5.89 -11.51
CA TYR A 180 9.19 6.91 -12.50
C TYR A 180 10.36 6.51 -13.39
N ASP A 181 11.43 5.92 -12.83
CA ASP A 181 12.62 5.53 -13.59
C ASP A 181 12.36 4.21 -14.38
N ASN A 182 11.39 3.38 -13.93
CA ASN A 182 11.02 2.12 -14.56
C ASN A 182 9.59 2.19 -15.14
N ASN A 183 9.28 3.27 -15.86
CA ASN A 183 7.95 3.51 -16.40
C ASN A 183 7.58 2.59 -17.58
N ASP A 184 8.51 1.80 -18.08
CA ASP A 184 8.26 0.68 -19.00
C ASP A 184 7.57 -0.52 -18.31
N GLN A 185 7.74 -0.65 -17.00
CA GLN A 185 7.18 -1.75 -16.19
C GLN A 185 6.09 -1.26 -15.21
N PHE A 186 6.12 0.01 -14.82
CA PHE A 186 5.21 0.58 -13.82
C PHE A 186 4.57 1.87 -14.33
N PHE A 187 3.33 2.10 -13.96
CA PHE A 187 2.69 3.40 -14.16
C PHE A 187 3.22 4.43 -13.17
N SER A 188 3.39 5.67 -13.65
CA SER A 188 3.84 6.81 -12.85
C SER A 188 2.97 8.05 -13.14
N ALA A 189 2.28 8.54 -12.12
CA ALA A 189 1.51 9.79 -12.21
C ALA A 189 2.39 11.00 -12.52
N ARG A 190 3.65 11.00 -12.09
CA ARG A 190 4.62 12.04 -12.41
C ARG A 190 5.01 12.06 -13.89
N MET A 191 5.03 10.89 -14.53
CA MET A 191 5.23 10.77 -15.99
C MET A 191 4.02 11.30 -16.76
N GLU A 192 2.80 10.96 -16.31
CA GLU A 192 1.56 11.48 -16.90
C GLU A 192 1.50 13.01 -16.82
N GLN A 193 1.79 13.61 -15.67
CA GLN A 193 1.84 15.06 -15.49
C GLN A 193 2.83 15.76 -16.45
N LYS A 194 3.86 15.06 -16.92
CA LYS A 194 4.81 15.53 -17.91
C LYS A 194 4.35 15.25 -19.36
N GLY A 195 3.13 14.77 -19.56
CA GLY A 195 2.54 14.47 -20.86
C GLY A 195 3.22 13.33 -21.62
N LYS A 196 3.89 12.42 -20.91
CA LYS A 196 4.68 11.34 -21.52
C LYS A 196 3.91 10.05 -21.74
N GLU A 197 2.88 9.77 -20.94
CA GLU A 197 2.04 8.55 -21.07
C GLU A 197 0.66 8.75 -20.44
N LYS A 198 -0.32 7.88 -20.82
CA LYS A 198 -1.56 7.72 -20.05
C LYS A 198 -1.25 6.97 -18.77
N CYS A 199 -1.74 7.44 -17.64
CA CYS A 199 -1.55 6.80 -16.37
C CYS A 199 -2.62 5.73 -16.10
N GLY A 200 -2.17 4.46 -16.05
CA GLY A 200 -2.92 3.39 -15.40
C GLY A 200 -2.57 3.31 -13.92
N ARG A 201 -2.77 2.14 -13.32
CA ARG A 201 -2.43 1.86 -11.92
C ARG A 201 -1.62 0.58 -11.79
N ASN A 202 -0.65 0.60 -10.88
CA ASN A 202 0.04 -0.57 -10.42
C ASN A 202 -0.79 -1.16 -9.28
N PHE A 203 -1.11 -2.43 -9.36
CA PHE A 203 -1.85 -3.13 -8.33
C PHE A 203 -0.90 -3.84 -7.38
N ASN A 204 -1.06 -3.62 -6.08
CA ASN A 204 -0.24 -4.22 -5.02
C ASN A 204 -1.18 -4.88 -4.01
N ALA A 205 -1.03 -6.19 -3.82
CA ALA A 205 -1.99 -6.97 -3.05
C ALA A 205 -1.33 -8.06 -2.22
N ILE A 206 -2.05 -8.51 -1.20
CA ILE A 206 -1.67 -9.58 -0.30
C ILE A 206 -2.88 -10.45 0.05
N MET A 207 -2.66 -11.74 0.20
CA MET A 207 -3.68 -12.72 0.57
C MET A 207 -3.06 -13.77 1.51
N ILE A 208 -3.84 -14.24 2.47
CA ILE A 208 -3.51 -15.41 3.28
C ILE A 208 -3.93 -16.64 2.48
N ASN A 209 -3.00 -17.57 2.24
CA ASN A 209 -3.29 -18.81 1.56
C ASN A 209 -4.01 -19.80 2.50
N ASN A 210 -4.76 -20.75 1.93
CA ASN A 210 -5.34 -21.83 2.73
C ASN A 210 -4.27 -22.78 3.27
N ASP A 211 -4.43 -23.23 4.50
CA ASP A 211 -3.53 -24.22 5.12
C ASP A 211 -3.49 -25.58 4.38
N ASN A 212 -4.43 -25.83 3.45
CA ASN A 212 -4.50 -27.04 2.64
C ASN A 212 -3.63 -27.01 1.37
N ASP A 213 -3.03 -25.88 1.02
CA ASP A 213 -2.10 -25.79 -0.11
C ASP A 213 -0.69 -26.26 0.29
N TYR A 214 -0.60 -27.51 0.73
CA TYR A 214 0.57 -28.16 1.36
C TYR A 214 1.82 -28.31 0.47
N ASN A 215 1.93 -27.65 -0.68
CA ASN A 215 3.07 -27.84 -1.58
C ASN A 215 4.01 -26.65 -1.75
N GLN A 216 3.81 -25.54 -1.06
CA GLN A 216 4.80 -24.45 -1.05
C GLN A 216 4.81 -23.76 0.31
N ASN A 217 5.99 -23.56 0.87
CA ASN A 217 6.29 -22.83 2.11
C ASN A 217 5.90 -21.34 2.09
N GLN A 218 4.76 -20.97 1.48
CA GLN A 218 4.29 -19.60 1.37
C GLN A 218 2.91 -19.47 2.00
N ASN A 219 2.87 -18.95 3.22
CA ASN A 219 1.62 -18.65 3.92
C ASN A 219 0.87 -17.44 3.33
N ILE A 220 1.50 -16.70 2.43
CA ILE A 220 0.96 -15.48 1.80
C ILE A 220 1.29 -15.42 0.30
N THR A 221 0.40 -14.80 -0.46
CA THR A 221 0.64 -14.39 -1.85
C THR A 221 0.76 -12.88 -1.90
N VAL A 222 1.86 -12.38 -2.48
CA VAL A 222 2.05 -10.96 -2.79
C VAL A 222 2.05 -10.80 -4.29
N ALA A 223 1.24 -9.89 -4.81
CA ALA A 223 1.14 -9.62 -6.22
C ALA A 223 1.35 -8.12 -6.50
N ALA A 224 2.17 -7.81 -7.49
CA ALA A 224 2.25 -6.50 -8.10
C ALA A 224 1.99 -6.66 -9.61
N HIS A 225 1.06 -5.91 -10.16
CA HIS A 225 0.66 -6.02 -11.55
C HIS A 225 0.38 -4.64 -12.14
N ARG A 226 0.77 -4.46 -13.42
CA ARG A 226 0.43 -3.29 -14.22
C ARG A 226 -0.94 -3.52 -14.86
N ASP A 227 -1.92 -2.68 -14.52
CA ASP A 227 -3.27 -2.77 -15.06
C ASP A 227 -3.39 -1.81 -16.27
N ASP A 228 -3.25 -2.38 -17.46
CA ASP A 228 -3.49 -1.65 -18.70
C ASP A 228 -5.01 -1.61 -18.98
N ASP A 229 -5.67 -0.55 -18.53
CA ASP A 229 -7.10 -0.26 -18.77
C ASP A 229 -7.42 0.03 -20.27
N SER A 230 -6.63 -0.57 -21.19
CA SER A 230 -6.80 -0.43 -22.63
C SER A 230 -7.78 -1.42 -23.27
N MET A 231 -8.40 -2.33 -22.48
CA MET A 231 -9.44 -3.23 -22.96
C MET A 231 -10.80 -2.91 -22.33
N GLY A 232 -11.57 -2.05 -23.01
CA GLY A 232 -13.02 -2.12 -22.96
C GLY A 232 -13.78 -1.02 -22.25
N ARG A 233 -13.82 0.17 -22.83
CA ARG A 233 -15.05 0.97 -22.85
C ARG A 233 -15.49 1.06 -24.33
N GLN A 234 -16.34 0.13 -24.75
CA GLN A 234 -17.30 0.32 -25.81
C GLN A 234 -18.67 0.49 -25.20
#